data_e31427b711ddb96c2513e14a1cdd9663
#
_entry.id   e31427b711ddb96c2513e14a1cdd9663
#
_cell.length_a   1.000
_cell.length_b   1.000
_cell.length_c   1.000
_cell.angle_alpha   90.00
_cell.angle_beta   90.00
_cell.angle_gamma   90.00
#
_symmetry.space_group_name_H-M   'P 1'
#
loop_
_entity.id
_entity.type
_entity.pdbx_description
1 polymer ?
#
loop_
_entity_poly.entity_id
_entity_poly.type
_entity_poly.pdbx_seq_one_letter_code
_entity_poly.pdbx_strand_id
1 'polypeptide(L)'
;MKISPKESWEQSLSLIAQNVSQQQYNTWFKPIVFEKYDEQTHTLLIQVPSPFVYEYLEENFLGLLSKVFHRCFSANVRLTYRVVTDKEHNLSQNI
;
A
#
# COMPACT_ATOMS: atom_id res chain seq x y z
N MET A 1 -19.76 10.54 -7.97
CA MET A 1 -18.85 10.14 -9.05
C MET A 1 -17.73 9.30 -8.49
N LYS A 2 -17.43 8.20 -9.13
CA LYS A 2 -16.45 7.24 -8.65
C LYS A 2 -15.07 7.58 -9.21
N ILE A 3 -14.07 7.70 -8.34
CA ILE A 3 -12.71 7.95 -8.79
C ILE A 3 -12.04 6.63 -9.19
N SER A 4 -11.05 6.71 -10.05
CA SER A 4 -10.32 5.52 -10.50
C SER A 4 -9.43 4.98 -9.38
N PRO A 5 -9.06 3.67 -9.43
CA PRO A 5 -8.13 3.12 -8.47
C PRO A 5 -6.78 3.85 -8.45
N LYS A 6 -6.33 4.34 -9.60
CA LYS A 6 -5.10 5.12 -9.66
C LYS A 6 -5.21 6.41 -8.86
N GLU A 7 -6.35 7.09 -8.98
CA GLU A 7 -6.60 8.30 -8.20
C GLU A 7 -6.69 7.99 -6.70
N SER A 8 -7.31 6.89 -6.33
CA SER A 8 -7.35 6.43 -4.95
C SER A 8 -5.95 6.19 -4.41
N TRP A 9 -5.08 5.61 -5.23
CA TRP A 9 -3.68 5.40 -4.86
C TRP A 9 -2.96 6.72 -4.64
N GLU A 10 -3.14 7.69 -5.55
CA GLU A 10 -2.53 9.00 -5.41
C GLU A 10 -3.01 9.72 -4.16
N GLN A 11 -4.30 9.62 -3.84
CA GLN A 11 -4.84 10.18 -2.61
C GLN A 11 -4.24 9.49 -1.38
N SER A 12 -4.07 8.18 -1.45
CA SER A 12 -3.45 7.42 -0.37
C SER A 12 -2.02 7.90 -0.11
N LEU A 13 -1.23 8.09 -1.17
CA LEU A 13 0.13 8.57 -1.02
C LEU A 13 0.18 9.97 -0.41
N SER A 14 -0.74 10.83 -0.81
CA SER A 14 -0.83 12.18 -0.26
C SER A 14 -1.12 12.15 1.24
N LEU A 15 -2.05 11.31 1.66
CA LEU A 15 -2.38 11.16 3.08
C LEU A 15 -1.21 10.58 3.87
N ILE A 16 -0.53 9.59 3.31
CA ILE A 16 0.65 9.01 3.96
C ILE A 16 1.72 10.09 4.14
N ALA A 17 1.98 10.87 3.10
CA ALA A 17 3.00 11.92 3.16
C ALA A 17 2.71 12.96 4.23
N GLN A 18 1.42 13.19 4.55
CA GLN A 18 1.03 14.11 5.60
C GLN A 18 1.26 13.55 7.02
N ASN A 19 1.45 12.24 7.14
CA ASN A 19 1.53 11.56 8.43
C ASN A 19 2.91 11.01 8.76
N VAL A 20 3.87 11.16 7.86
CA VAL A 20 5.25 10.70 8.08
C VAL A 20 6.21 11.82 7.69
N SER A 21 7.47 11.70 8.10
CA SER A 21 8.48 12.64 7.67
C SER A 21 8.79 12.46 6.19
N GLN A 22 9.37 13.48 5.56
CA GLN A 22 9.78 13.39 4.17
C GLN A 22 10.80 12.27 3.97
N GLN A 23 11.70 12.11 4.92
CA GLN A 23 12.72 11.05 4.85
C GLN A 23 12.05 9.67 4.91
N GLN A 24 11.08 9.47 5.81
CA GLN A 24 10.35 8.21 5.91
C GLN A 24 9.58 7.93 4.63
N TYR A 25 8.95 8.95 4.07
CA TYR A 25 8.20 8.80 2.83
C TYR A 25 9.13 8.36 1.69
N ASN A 26 10.26 9.05 1.53
CA ASN A 26 11.18 8.75 0.45
C ASN A 26 11.82 7.37 0.60
N THR A 27 12.05 6.93 1.84
CA THR A 27 12.71 5.65 2.11
C THR A 27 11.75 4.47 1.98
N TRP A 28 10.53 4.59 2.52
CA TRP A 28 9.65 3.45 2.71
C TRP A 28 8.44 3.42 1.78
N PHE A 29 7.92 4.59 1.39
CA PHE A 29 6.68 4.66 0.62
C PHE A 29 6.90 4.99 -0.86
N LYS A 30 7.83 5.87 -1.16
CA LYS A 30 8.11 6.23 -2.54
C LYS A 30 8.48 5.04 -3.43
N PRO A 31 9.24 4.03 -2.93
CA PRO A 31 9.56 2.85 -3.74
C PRO A 31 8.38 1.91 -3.99
N ILE A 32 7.25 2.09 -3.30
CA ILE A 32 6.08 1.23 -3.49
C ILE A 32 5.45 1.53 -4.84
N VAL A 33 5.10 0.48 -5.57
CA VAL A 33 4.43 0.60 -6.87
C VAL A 33 3.01 0.06 -6.75
N PHE A 34 2.03 0.88 -7.16
CA PHE A 34 0.65 0.42 -7.27
C PHE A 34 0.54 -0.49 -8.49
N GLU A 35 0.01 -1.70 -8.31
CA GLU A 35 -0.20 -2.60 -9.43
C GLU A 35 -1.65 -2.65 -9.86
N LYS A 36 -2.56 -2.96 -8.93
CA LYS A 36 -3.98 -2.99 -9.27
C LYS A 36 -4.85 -3.00 -8.03
N TYR A 37 -6.12 -2.71 -8.24
CA TYR A 37 -7.16 -2.85 -7.23
C TYR A 37 -8.33 -3.60 -7.85
N ASP A 38 -8.68 -4.75 -7.27
CA ASP A 38 -9.83 -5.54 -7.70
C ASP A 38 -11.04 -5.11 -6.88
N GLU A 39 -11.98 -4.44 -7.53
CA GLU A 39 -13.16 -3.91 -6.85
C GLU A 39 -14.13 -4.99 -6.39
N GLN A 40 -14.11 -6.16 -7.03
CA GLN A 40 -15.02 -7.25 -6.65
C GLN A 40 -14.57 -7.90 -5.33
N THR A 41 -13.29 -8.06 -5.16
CA THR A 41 -12.73 -8.68 -3.95
C THR A 41 -12.17 -7.65 -2.97
N HIS A 42 -12.18 -6.37 -3.34
CA HIS A 42 -11.59 -5.26 -2.57
C HIS A 42 -10.10 -5.49 -2.30
N THR A 43 -9.40 -6.10 -3.24
CA THR A 43 -7.99 -6.45 -3.08
C THR A 43 -7.09 -5.41 -3.74
N LEU A 44 -6.26 -4.79 -2.93
CA LEU A 44 -5.24 -3.84 -3.39
C LEU A 44 -3.91 -4.57 -3.48
N LEU A 45 -3.32 -4.58 -4.68
CA LEU A 45 -2.01 -5.19 -4.90
C LEU A 45 -0.97 -4.11 -5.11
N ILE A 46 0.04 -4.11 -4.26
CA ILE A 46 1.17 -3.19 -4.35
C ILE A 46 2.47 -3.98 -4.42
N GLN A 47 3.48 -3.36 -5.01
CA GLN A 47 4.80 -3.95 -5.16
C GLN A 47 5.79 -3.23 -4.25
N VAL A 48 6.58 -4.00 -3.52
CA VAL A 48 7.66 -3.46 -2.68
C VAL A 48 9.00 -4.04 -3.14
N PRO A 49 10.10 -3.29 -2.96
CA PRO A 49 11.38 -3.68 -3.56
C PRO A 49 12.12 -4.81 -2.84
N SER A 50 11.75 -5.14 -1.62
CA SER A 50 12.45 -6.18 -0.87
C SER A 50 11.60 -6.70 0.29
N PRO A 51 11.91 -7.91 0.80
CA PRO A 51 11.25 -8.40 2.02
C PRO A 51 11.51 -7.50 3.22
N PHE A 52 12.65 -6.83 3.26
CA PHE A 52 12.98 -5.90 4.34
C PHE A 52 11.98 -4.73 4.39
N VAL A 53 11.65 -4.17 3.23
CA VAL A 53 10.67 -3.08 3.16
C VAL A 53 9.29 -3.59 3.59
N TYR A 54 8.90 -4.77 3.12
CA TYR A 54 7.64 -5.37 3.53
C TYR A 54 7.55 -5.50 5.06
N GLU A 55 8.58 -6.08 5.68
CA GLU A 55 8.58 -6.28 7.11
C GLU A 55 8.54 -4.97 7.89
N TYR A 56 9.29 -3.98 7.41
CA TYR A 56 9.32 -2.68 8.06
C TYR A 56 7.96 -1.98 8.00
N LEU A 57 7.29 -2.03 6.84
CA LEU A 57 5.97 -1.46 6.68
C LEU A 57 4.96 -2.14 7.62
N GLU A 58 5.02 -3.47 7.72
CA GLU A 58 4.10 -4.22 8.57
C GLU A 58 4.34 -3.95 10.05
N GLU A 59 5.59 -3.81 10.46
CA GLU A 59 5.90 -3.58 11.87
C GLU A 59 5.63 -2.14 12.32
N ASN A 60 5.84 -1.17 11.44
CA ASN A 60 5.86 0.23 11.85
C ASN A 60 4.71 1.05 11.28
N PHE A 61 4.14 0.67 10.15
CA PHE A 61 3.17 1.50 9.43
C PHE A 61 1.86 0.80 9.09
N LEU A 62 1.65 -0.44 9.58
CA LEU A 62 0.44 -1.17 9.24
C LEU A 62 -0.83 -0.40 9.63
N GLY A 63 -0.83 0.21 10.81
CA GLY A 63 -1.97 1.01 11.26
C GLY A 63 -2.26 2.19 10.33
N LEU A 64 -1.21 2.88 9.90
CA LEU A 64 -1.35 4.00 8.97
C LEU A 64 -1.85 3.52 7.62
N LEU A 65 -1.27 2.45 7.08
CA LEU A 65 -1.68 1.89 5.79
C LEU A 65 -3.14 1.45 5.85
N SER A 66 -3.53 0.76 6.92
CA SER A 66 -4.90 0.31 7.11
C SER A 66 -5.87 1.49 7.08
N LYS A 67 -5.59 2.50 7.87
CA LYS A 67 -6.45 3.67 7.98
C LYS A 67 -6.59 4.40 6.64
N VAL A 68 -5.47 4.59 5.95
CA VAL A 68 -5.45 5.31 4.68
C VAL A 68 -6.17 4.52 3.60
N PHE A 69 -5.88 3.24 3.47
CA PHE A 69 -6.48 2.43 2.40
C PHE A 69 -7.96 2.15 2.65
N HIS A 70 -8.39 2.01 3.91
CA HIS A 70 -9.82 1.91 4.21
C HIS A 70 -10.56 3.17 3.78
N ARG A 71 -9.93 4.32 3.94
CA ARG A 71 -10.52 5.60 3.56
C ARG A 71 -10.53 5.82 2.06
N CYS A 72 -9.43 5.48 1.38
CA CYS A 72 -9.25 5.83 -0.03
C CYS A 72 -9.78 4.77 -0.99
N PHE A 73 -9.84 3.51 -0.57
CA PHE A 73 -10.30 2.41 -1.41
C PHE A 73 -11.63 1.83 -0.92
N SER A 74 -11.62 1.12 0.19
CA SER A 74 -12.82 0.46 0.69
C SER A 74 -12.66 0.13 2.16
N ALA A 75 -13.77 0.17 2.92
CA ALA A 75 -13.77 -0.28 4.30
C ALA A 75 -13.43 -1.78 4.42
N ASN A 76 -13.54 -2.52 3.30
CA ASN A 76 -13.25 -3.96 3.26
C ASN A 76 -11.95 -4.26 2.52
N VAL A 77 -11.08 -3.26 2.32
CA VAL A 77 -9.87 -3.43 1.54
C VAL A 77 -8.97 -4.52 2.12
N ARG A 78 -8.42 -5.34 1.24
CA ARG A 78 -7.42 -6.35 1.56
C ARG A 78 -6.13 -5.97 0.86
N LEU A 79 -5.04 -5.93 1.62
CA LEU A 79 -3.75 -5.54 1.09
C LEU A 79 -2.93 -6.77 0.75
N THR A 80 -2.47 -6.83 -0.50
CA THR A 80 -1.57 -7.88 -0.98
C THR A 80 -0.29 -7.22 -1.46
N TYR A 81 0.83 -7.77 -1.05
CA TYR A 81 2.15 -7.28 -1.44
C TYR A 81 2.78 -8.22 -2.46
N ARG A 82 3.37 -7.66 -3.50
CA ARG A 82 4.31 -8.39 -4.35
C ARG A 82 5.71 -7.94 -3.96
N VAL A 83 6.51 -8.86 -3.47
CA VAL A 83 7.89 -8.54 -3.07
C VAL A 83 8.80 -8.88 -4.24
N VAL A 84 9.50 -7.88 -4.75
CA VAL A 84 10.39 -8.06 -5.91
C VAL A 84 11.77 -8.44 -5.39
N THR A 85 12.12 -9.69 -5.63
CA THR A 85 13.44 -10.24 -5.29
C THR A 85 13.87 -11.10 -6.47
N ASP A 86 14.93 -11.88 -6.33
CA ASP A 86 15.31 -12.84 -7.36
C ASP A 86 14.19 -13.85 -7.61
N LYS A 87 13.33 -14.07 -6.60
CA LYS A 87 12.10 -14.84 -6.73
C LYS A 87 10.96 -13.99 -6.22
N GLU A 88 9.89 -13.86 -7.01
CA GLU A 88 8.71 -13.11 -6.60
C GLU A 88 7.89 -13.89 -5.58
N HIS A 89 7.45 -13.20 -4.53
CA HIS A 89 6.57 -13.74 -3.52
C HIS A 89 5.37 -12.82 -3.35
N ASN A 90 4.18 -13.42 -3.27
CA ASN A 90 2.97 -12.68 -2.99
C ASN A 90 2.56 -12.92 -1.54
N LEU A 91 2.39 -11.82 -0.81
CA LEU A 91 2.02 -11.86 0.60
C LEU A 91 0.73 -11.08 0.79
N SER A 92 -0.24 -11.70 1.48
CA SER A 92 -1.56 -11.10 1.68
C SER A 92 -1.80 -10.79 3.14
N GLN A 93 -2.36 -9.60 3.39
CA GLN A 93 -2.72 -9.17 4.73
C GLN A 93 -4.14 -8.61 4.73
N ASN A 94 -4.92 -8.96 5.74
CA ASN A 94 -6.22 -8.35 5.98
C ASN A 94 -6.02 -7.15 6.90
N ILE A 95 -6.29 -5.96 6.37
CA ILE A 95 -6.09 -4.73 7.13
C ILE A 95 -7.40 -4.00 7.42
#